data_4961cacc409708e0cda2179c8043c29d
#
_entry.id   4961cacc409708e0cda2179c8043c29d
#
_cell.length_a   1.000
_cell.length_b   1.000
_cell.length_c   1.000
_cell.angle_alpha   90.00
_cell.angle_beta   90.00
_cell.angle_gamma   90.00
#
_symmetry.space_group_name_H-M   'P 1'
#
loop_
_entity.id
_entity.type
_entity.pdbx_description
1 polymer ?
#
loop_
_entity_poly.entity_id
_entity_poly.type
_entity_poly.pdbx_seq_one_letter_code
_entity_poly.pdbx_strand_id
1 'polypeptide(L)'
;MKRLLPLVLLAFAASLFAQSATPPVNAASPAEWGTPAASAPAAPKPPPSAFAAARASTQATGDYFHDFGELIVRVRSVKWIEEICSETFPATAETNRHAYEVWLVDHGSFVEEIEGQFFVIEKYWGEASETAKKEGLTVDQLKARVDATRPGLRQDFHARGMRSFQARCEAYPEILLSPQLDLERSQSELVRSVRLGPR
;
A
#
# COMPACT_ATOMS: atom_id res chain seq x y z
N MET A 1 54.41 8.34 8.25
CA MET A 1 54.49 6.92 7.87
C MET A 1 53.41 6.67 6.84
N LYS A 2 53.83 6.61 5.56
CA LYS A 2 52.95 6.40 4.40
C LYS A 2 52.72 4.91 4.23
N ARG A 3 51.47 4.41 4.25
CA ARG A 3 51.15 3.05 3.82
C ARG A 3 50.29 3.11 2.55
N LEU A 4 50.90 2.59 1.50
CA LEU A 4 50.33 2.37 0.17
C LEU A 4 49.36 1.18 0.22
N LEU A 5 48.16 1.34 -0.31
CA LEU A 5 47.24 0.25 -0.63
C LEU A 5 47.48 -0.22 -2.07
N PRO A 6 47.45 -1.51 -2.34
CA PRO A 6 47.47 -2.01 -3.69
C PRO A 6 46.07 -2.06 -4.31
N LEU A 7 46.04 -1.56 -5.54
CA LEU A 7 44.90 -1.62 -6.46
C LEU A 7 44.78 -3.06 -6.99
N VAL A 8 43.67 -3.74 -6.74
CA VAL A 8 43.33 -5.01 -7.38
C VAL A 8 42.29 -4.74 -8.46
N LEU A 9 42.76 -4.74 -9.70
CA LEU A 9 41.92 -4.79 -10.90
C LEU A 9 41.44 -6.23 -11.11
N LEU A 10 40.15 -6.47 -11.05
CA LEU A 10 39.50 -7.69 -11.50
C LEU A 10 38.69 -7.38 -12.76
N ALA A 11 39.25 -7.79 -13.89
CA ALA A 11 38.58 -7.83 -15.17
C ALA A 11 37.64 -9.05 -15.20
N PHE A 12 36.37 -8.86 -15.46
CA PHE A 12 35.42 -9.92 -15.79
C PHE A 12 35.03 -9.85 -17.25
N ALA A 13 35.38 -10.95 -17.92
CA ALA A 13 35.17 -11.20 -19.33
C ALA A 13 33.70 -11.38 -19.67
N ALA A 14 33.30 -10.77 -20.77
CA ALA A 14 32.01 -10.97 -21.43
C ALA A 14 31.95 -12.40 -22.03
N SER A 15 30.84 -13.10 -21.78
CA SER A 15 30.48 -14.30 -22.52
C SER A 15 29.15 -14.07 -23.23
N LEU A 16 29.26 -13.80 -24.51
CA LEU A 16 28.19 -13.87 -25.51
C LEU A 16 27.84 -15.35 -25.75
N PHE A 17 26.60 -15.72 -25.52
CA PHE A 17 25.98 -16.89 -26.14
C PHE A 17 24.71 -16.48 -26.84
N ALA A 18 24.85 -16.28 -28.14
CA ALA A 18 23.74 -16.31 -29.10
C ALA A 18 23.50 -17.76 -29.47
N GLN A 19 22.28 -18.25 -29.31
CA GLN A 19 21.79 -19.41 -30.03
C GLN A 19 20.32 -19.21 -30.41
N SER A 20 20.15 -18.86 -31.68
CA SER A 20 18.92 -18.95 -32.42
C SER A 20 18.63 -20.43 -32.69
N ALA A 21 17.43 -20.88 -32.31
CA ALA A 21 16.89 -22.11 -32.84
C ALA A 21 15.41 -21.85 -33.22
N THR A 22 15.17 -21.73 -34.50
CA THR A 22 13.87 -21.79 -35.15
C THR A 22 13.40 -23.24 -35.24
N PRO A 23 12.18 -23.58 -34.82
CA PRO A 23 11.58 -24.86 -35.17
C PRO A 23 10.79 -24.77 -36.49
N PRO A 24 10.68 -25.87 -37.21
CA PRO A 24 10.17 -25.91 -38.56
C PRO A 24 8.65 -25.79 -38.66
N VAL A 25 8.24 -25.13 -39.74
CA VAL A 25 6.89 -25.02 -40.21
C VAL A 25 6.42 -26.41 -40.72
N ASN A 26 5.35 -26.95 -40.13
CA ASN A 26 4.60 -28.04 -40.72
C ASN A 26 3.24 -27.50 -41.14
N ALA A 27 3.06 -27.52 -42.47
CA ALA A 27 1.78 -27.35 -43.16
C ALA A 27 0.98 -28.65 -43.09
N ALA A 28 -0.31 -28.52 -42.78
CA ALA A 28 -1.41 -29.22 -43.45
C ALA A 28 -2.75 -28.96 -42.75
N SER A 29 -3.64 -28.35 -43.48
CA SER A 29 -5.11 -28.32 -43.28
C SER A 29 -5.72 -29.76 -43.25
N PRO A 30 -7.01 -29.95 -42.90
CA PRO A 30 -8.16 -29.14 -43.28
C PRO A 30 -9.25 -28.93 -42.20
N ALA A 31 -10.10 -27.96 -42.54
CA ALA A 31 -11.39 -27.61 -42.00
C ALA A 31 -12.15 -28.67 -41.16
N GLU A 32 -12.47 -28.27 -39.92
CA GLU A 32 -13.62 -28.78 -39.20
C GLU A 32 -14.43 -27.65 -38.58
N TRP A 33 -15.69 -27.73 -38.83
CA TRP A 33 -16.77 -26.84 -38.53
C TRP A 33 -16.80 -26.39 -37.06
N GLY A 34 -16.58 -25.11 -36.84
CA GLY A 34 -16.63 -24.49 -35.53
C GLY A 34 -18.05 -24.43 -34.98
N THR A 35 -18.27 -25.11 -33.88
CA THR A 35 -19.31 -24.76 -32.92
C THR A 35 -18.99 -23.43 -32.33
N PRO A 36 -19.91 -22.42 -32.23
CA PRO A 36 -19.64 -21.20 -31.58
C PRO A 36 -19.35 -21.49 -30.09
N ALA A 37 -18.12 -21.27 -29.70
CA ALA A 37 -17.73 -21.33 -28.29
C ALA A 37 -18.58 -20.32 -27.54
N ALA A 38 -19.47 -20.82 -26.69
CA ALA A 38 -20.17 -19.98 -25.72
C ALA A 38 -19.13 -19.16 -24.95
N SER A 39 -19.21 -17.83 -25.08
CA SER A 39 -18.34 -16.91 -24.36
C SER A 39 -18.41 -17.25 -22.89
N ALA A 40 -17.32 -17.76 -22.34
CA ALA A 40 -17.21 -17.97 -20.89
C ALA A 40 -17.50 -16.65 -20.19
N PRO A 41 -18.29 -16.63 -19.11
CA PRO A 41 -18.55 -15.41 -18.36
C PRO A 41 -17.21 -14.83 -17.93
N ALA A 42 -17.02 -13.53 -18.19
CA ALA A 42 -15.81 -12.81 -17.82
C ALA A 42 -15.55 -13.02 -16.33
N ALA A 43 -14.36 -13.49 -15.99
CA ALA A 43 -13.97 -13.65 -14.59
C ALA A 43 -14.19 -12.33 -13.83
N PRO A 44 -14.73 -12.36 -12.63
CA PRO A 44 -14.97 -11.14 -11.85
C PRO A 44 -13.66 -10.37 -11.71
N LYS A 45 -13.72 -9.06 -12.00
CA LYS A 45 -12.55 -8.18 -11.90
C LYS A 45 -12.03 -8.24 -10.46
N PRO A 46 -10.74 -8.57 -10.24
CA PRO A 46 -10.20 -8.65 -8.89
C PRO A 46 -10.39 -7.30 -8.18
N PRO A 47 -10.71 -7.28 -6.88
CA PRO A 47 -10.84 -6.06 -6.12
C PRO A 47 -9.53 -5.25 -6.19
N PRO A 48 -9.61 -3.91 -6.17
CA PRO A 48 -8.43 -3.06 -6.19
C PRO A 48 -7.49 -3.45 -5.04
N SER A 49 -6.18 -3.40 -5.28
CA SER A 49 -5.21 -3.74 -4.24
C SER A 49 -5.33 -2.75 -3.08
N ALA A 50 -4.96 -3.17 -1.86
CA ALA A 50 -4.88 -2.27 -0.71
C ALA A 50 -4.00 -1.04 -1.01
N PHE A 51 -2.91 -1.20 -1.78
CA PHE A 51 -2.13 -0.09 -2.32
C PHE A 51 -2.92 0.79 -3.30
N ALA A 52 -3.76 0.22 -4.15
CA ALA A 52 -4.59 1.02 -5.04
C ALA A 52 -5.67 1.78 -4.26
N ALA A 53 -6.25 1.16 -3.23
CA ALA A 53 -7.18 1.83 -2.33
C ALA A 53 -6.50 2.96 -1.54
N ALA A 54 -5.27 2.74 -1.05
CA ALA A 54 -4.51 3.79 -0.36
C ALA A 54 -4.13 4.97 -1.27
N ARG A 55 -4.00 4.75 -2.58
CA ARG A 55 -3.68 5.79 -3.56
C ARG A 55 -4.89 6.50 -4.14
N ALA A 56 -6.07 5.89 -4.10
CA ALA A 56 -7.26 6.53 -4.62
C ALA A 56 -7.57 7.78 -3.79
N SER A 57 -7.70 8.93 -4.44
CA SER A 57 -8.28 10.11 -3.79
C SER A 57 -9.69 9.77 -3.36
N THR A 58 -10.02 10.05 -2.11
CA THR A 58 -11.35 9.82 -1.56
C THR A 58 -12.02 11.16 -1.34
N GLN A 59 -13.21 11.32 -1.87
CA GLN A 59 -14.03 12.49 -1.57
C GLN A 59 -14.48 12.44 -0.10
N ALA A 60 -14.40 13.59 0.56
CA ALA A 60 -14.94 13.73 1.90
C ALA A 60 -16.47 13.59 1.87
N THR A 61 -17.00 12.86 2.82
CA THR A 61 -18.45 12.67 2.95
C THR A 61 -19.11 13.80 3.73
N GLY A 62 -18.32 14.55 4.50
CA GLY A 62 -18.77 15.56 5.45
C GLY A 62 -19.17 14.96 6.81
N ASP A 63 -19.11 13.65 6.96
CA ASP A 63 -19.18 12.97 8.25
C ASP A 63 -17.76 12.90 8.84
N TYR A 64 -17.55 13.63 9.95
CA TYR A 64 -16.23 13.75 10.56
C TYR A 64 -15.61 12.40 10.93
N PHE A 65 -16.36 11.52 11.58
CA PHE A 65 -15.81 10.24 12.03
C PHE A 65 -15.52 9.29 10.87
N HIS A 66 -16.36 9.34 9.84
CA HIS A 66 -16.11 8.57 8.63
C HIS A 66 -14.83 9.07 7.92
N ASP A 67 -14.75 10.37 7.67
CA ASP A 67 -13.63 11.01 6.97
C ASP A 67 -12.32 10.86 7.75
N PHE A 68 -12.40 11.02 9.08
CA PHE A 68 -11.26 10.79 9.97
C PHE A 68 -10.83 9.31 9.96
N GLY A 69 -11.79 8.39 9.98
CA GLY A 69 -11.53 6.95 9.89
C GLY A 69 -10.82 6.54 8.61
N GLU A 70 -11.20 7.13 7.46
CA GLU A 70 -10.50 6.93 6.20
C GLU A 70 -9.08 7.47 6.25
N LEU A 71 -8.89 8.64 6.84
CA LEU A 71 -7.60 9.31 6.88
C LEU A 71 -6.60 8.58 7.78
N ILE A 72 -7.00 8.25 9.03
CA ILE A 72 -6.12 7.55 9.98
C ILE A 72 -5.72 6.16 9.49
N VAL A 73 -6.64 5.43 8.84
CA VAL A 73 -6.35 4.13 8.21
C VAL A 73 -5.27 4.28 7.14
N ARG A 74 -5.33 5.33 6.31
CA ARG A 74 -4.32 5.59 5.27
C ARG A 74 -2.97 5.93 5.86
N VAL A 75 -2.93 6.82 6.85
CA VAL A 75 -1.70 7.20 7.57
C VAL A 75 -1.05 5.95 8.16
N ARG A 76 -1.80 5.14 8.90
CA ARG A 76 -1.27 3.93 9.54
C ARG A 76 -0.90 2.84 8.53
N SER A 77 -1.61 2.76 7.40
CA SER A 77 -1.31 1.75 6.38
C SER A 77 0.10 1.87 5.82
N VAL A 78 0.67 3.07 5.76
CA VAL A 78 2.05 3.26 5.32
C VAL A 78 3.00 2.48 6.24
N LYS A 79 2.89 2.66 7.56
CA LYS A 79 3.71 1.95 8.55
C LYS A 79 3.39 0.45 8.57
N TRP A 80 2.13 0.07 8.56
CA TRP A 80 1.74 -1.34 8.62
C TRP A 80 2.25 -2.14 7.42
N ILE A 81 2.31 -1.54 6.24
CA ILE A 81 2.89 -2.20 5.06
C ILE A 81 4.38 -2.44 5.26
N GLU A 82 5.12 -1.46 5.78
CA GLU A 82 6.53 -1.63 6.16
C GLU A 82 6.70 -2.80 7.12
N GLU A 83 5.94 -2.81 8.24
CA GLU A 83 5.99 -3.85 9.26
C GLU A 83 5.67 -5.24 8.68
N ILE A 84 4.57 -5.36 7.92
CA ILE A 84 4.14 -6.62 7.30
C ILE A 84 5.20 -7.14 6.33
N CYS A 85 5.81 -6.26 5.54
CA CYS A 85 6.89 -6.61 4.63
C CYS A 85 8.14 -7.08 5.38
N SER A 86 8.55 -6.34 6.42
CA SER A 86 9.73 -6.66 7.22
C SER A 86 9.58 -7.96 8.01
N GLU A 87 8.38 -8.24 8.52
CA GLU A 87 8.07 -9.50 9.21
C GLU A 87 8.08 -10.71 8.24
N THR A 88 7.62 -10.51 7.01
CA THR A 88 7.46 -11.62 6.04
C THR A 88 8.72 -11.84 5.21
N PHE A 89 9.43 -10.78 4.87
CA PHE A 89 10.64 -10.79 4.03
C PHE A 89 11.79 -10.05 4.73
N PRO A 90 12.47 -10.67 5.71
CA PRO A 90 13.54 -10.01 6.48
C PRO A 90 14.65 -9.41 5.64
N ALA A 91 14.88 -9.93 4.42
CA ALA A 91 15.89 -9.39 3.50
C ALA A 91 15.56 -7.96 3.03
N THR A 92 14.29 -7.54 3.04
CA THR A 92 13.88 -6.18 2.65
C THR A 92 13.70 -5.23 3.85
N ALA A 93 13.77 -5.76 5.08
CA ALA A 93 13.40 -5.04 6.30
C ALA A 93 14.18 -3.74 6.51
N GLU A 94 15.51 -3.78 6.36
CA GLU A 94 16.35 -2.59 6.56
C GLU A 94 16.06 -1.51 5.52
N THR A 95 15.97 -1.91 4.25
CA THR A 95 15.67 -0.99 3.15
C THR A 95 14.28 -0.35 3.32
N ASN A 96 13.28 -1.14 3.67
CA ASN A 96 11.91 -0.66 3.86
C ASN A 96 11.80 0.28 5.07
N ARG A 97 12.44 -0.06 6.19
CA ARG A 97 12.49 0.80 7.37
C ARG A 97 13.17 2.12 7.08
N HIS A 98 14.32 2.09 6.43
CA HIS A 98 15.03 3.31 6.05
C HIS A 98 14.20 4.20 5.12
N ALA A 99 13.53 3.61 4.14
CA ALA A 99 12.64 4.34 3.25
C ALA A 99 11.46 5.00 4.00
N TYR A 100 10.88 4.29 4.98
CA TYR A 100 9.84 4.84 5.85
C TYR A 100 10.36 6.00 6.71
N GLU A 101 11.55 5.87 7.29
CA GLU A 101 12.19 6.94 8.08
C GLU A 101 12.44 8.18 7.22
N VAL A 102 12.91 8.02 5.98
CA VAL A 102 13.08 9.14 5.02
C VAL A 102 11.73 9.78 4.70
N TRP A 103 10.69 8.97 4.45
CA TRP A 103 9.35 9.49 4.20
C TRP A 103 8.81 10.30 5.39
N LEU A 104 9.08 9.88 6.63
CA LEU A 104 8.69 10.60 7.84
C LEU A 104 9.38 11.97 7.98
N VAL A 105 10.54 12.20 7.36
CA VAL A 105 11.19 13.53 7.39
C VAL A 105 10.27 14.58 6.80
N ASP A 106 9.57 14.26 5.71
CA ASP A 106 8.69 15.22 5.02
C ASP A 106 7.24 15.18 5.53
N HIS A 107 6.80 14.03 6.08
CA HIS A 107 5.39 13.79 6.42
C HIS A 107 5.14 13.58 7.93
N GLY A 108 6.19 13.57 8.75
CA GLY A 108 6.09 13.24 10.17
C GLY A 108 5.16 14.16 10.96
N SER A 109 5.19 15.45 10.70
CA SER A 109 4.31 16.42 11.37
C SER A 109 2.83 16.17 11.07
N PHE A 110 2.51 15.80 9.83
CA PHE A 110 1.16 15.42 9.45
C PHE A 110 0.73 14.10 10.10
N VAL A 111 1.63 13.10 10.14
CA VAL A 111 1.37 11.84 10.83
C VAL A 111 1.09 12.08 12.31
N GLU A 112 1.91 12.87 12.98
CA GLU A 112 1.74 13.23 14.40
C GLU A 112 0.42 13.98 14.65
N GLU A 113 0.02 14.90 13.76
CA GLU A 113 -1.26 15.60 13.83
C GLU A 113 -2.41 14.59 13.86
N ILE A 114 -2.45 13.66 12.90
CA ILE A 114 -3.55 12.71 12.75
C ILE A 114 -3.56 11.66 13.88
N GLU A 115 -2.39 11.16 14.28
CA GLU A 115 -2.26 10.24 15.42
C GLU A 115 -2.66 10.91 16.73
N GLY A 116 -2.27 12.16 16.93
CA GLY A 116 -2.66 12.96 18.10
C GLY A 116 -4.17 13.18 18.17
N GLN A 117 -4.83 13.45 17.05
CA GLN A 117 -6.29 13.53 16.98
C GLN A 117 -6.95 12.18 17.30
N PHE A 118 -6.42 11.09 16.77
CA PHE A 118 -6.94 9.74 17.09
C PHE A 118 -6.86 9.46 18.59
N PHE A 119 -5.73 9.78 19.23
CA PHE A 119 -5.56 9.63 20.68
C PHE A 119 -6.59 10.45 21.47
N VAL A 120 -6.84 11.69 21.05
CA VAL A 120 -7.85 12.56 21.70
C VAL A 120 -9.26 11.98 21.56
N ILE A 121 -9.61 11.51 20.35
CA ILE A 121 -10.91 10.87 20.11
C ILE A 121 -11.04 9.62 21.00
N GLU A 122 -10.03 8.75 20.98
CA GLU A 122 -10.05 7.51 21.75
C GLU A 122 -10.22 7.77 23.26
N LYS A 123 -9.49 8.76 23.79
CA LYS A 123 -9.47 9.05 25.23
C LYS A 123 -10.69 9.82 25.73
N TYR A 124 -11.15 10.80 24.98
CA TYR A 124 -12.12 11.77 25.50
C TYR A 124 -13.53 11.61 24.91
N TRP A 125 -13.65 10.97 23.75
CA TRP A 125 -14.94 10.83 23.07
C TRP A 125 -15.58 9.46 23.30
N GLY A 126 -14.81 8.45 23.72
CA GLY A 126 -15.31 7.11 24.03
C GLY A 126 -16.28 7.07 25.21
N GLU A 127 -16.15 8.02 26.15
CA GLU A 127 -16.94 8.01 27.39
C GLU A 127 -18.13 8.99 27.40
N ALA A 128 -18.17 10.00 26.52
CA ALA A 128 -18.99 11.19 26.82
C ALA A 128 -19.93 11.68 25.73
N SER A 129 -19.99 11.13 24.54
CA SER A 129 -20.65 11.87 23.45
C SER A 129 -21.99 11.30 23.01
N GLU A 130 -23.07 11.89 23.51
CA GLU A 130 -24.41 11.81 22.89
C GLU A 130 -24.38 12.31 21.42
N THR A 131 -23.42 13.16 21.07
CA THR A 131 -23.22 13.68 19.70
C THR A 131 -22.68 12.58 18.79
N ALA A 132 -21.71 11.76 19.24
CA ALA A 132 -21.19 10.62 18.48
C ALA A 132 -22.27 9.58 18.18
N LYS A 133 -23.25 9.41 19.08
CA LYS A 133 -24.39 8.51 18.84
C LYS A 133 -25.35 9.01 17.75
N LYS A 134 -25.37 10.32 17.49
CA LYS A 134 -26.22 10.92 16.45
C LYS A 134 -25.60 10.88 15.06
N GLU A 135 -24.26 10.82 14.97
CA GLU A 135 -23.53 10.90 13.70
C GLU A 135 -23.23 9.53 13.06
N GLY A 136 -23.78 8.44 13.59
CA GLY A 136 -23.80 7.13 12.91
C GLY A 136 -22.56 6.27 13.04
N LEU A 137 -21.36 6.82 13.25
CA LEU A 137 -20.15 6.05 13.55
C LEU A 137 -19.71 6.32 14.99
N THR A 138 -19.74 5.30 15.85
CA THR A 138 -19.25 5.41 17.22
C THR A 138 -17.73 5.32 17.26
N VAL A 139 -17.10 5.84 18.33
CA VAL A 139 -15.66 5.69 18.57
C VAL A 139 -15.24 4.22 18.56
N ASP A 140 -16.07 3.32 19.09
CA ASP A 140 -15.81 1.88 19.09
C ASP A 140 -15.79 1.30 17.66
N GLN A 141 -16.67 1.76 16.80
CA GLN A 141 -16.68 1.35 15.38
C GLN A 141 -15.45 1.89 14.64
N LEU A 142 -15.05 3.13 14.92
CA LEU A 142 -13.81 3.70 14.38
C LEU A 142 -12.60 2.87 14.81
N LYS A 143 -12.48 2.56 16.12
CA LYS A 143 -11.39 1.70 16.64
C LYS A 143 -11.42 0.32 16.00
N ALA A 144 -12.56 -0.35 15.99
CA ALA A 144 -12.71 -1.67 15.39
C ALA A 144 -12.28 -1.69 13.90
N ARG A 145 -12.61 -0.62 13.16
CA ARG A 145 -12.21 -0.47 11.77
C ARG A 145 -10.69 -0.31 11.64
N VAL A 146 -10.09 0.55 12.45
CA VAL A 146 -8.64 0.75 12.45
C VAL A 146 -7.92 -0.55 12.80
N ASP A 147 -8.35 -1.24 13.86
CA ASP A 147 -7.77 -2.49 14.33
C ASP A 147 -7.88 -3.63 13.31
N ALA A 148 -9.01 -3.70 12.58
CA ALA A 148 -9.22 -4.70 11.53
C ALA A 148 -8.37 -4.48 10.27
N THR A 149 -7.84 -3.27 10.06
CA THR A 149 -7.16 -2.94 8.80
C THR A 149 -5.82 -3.66 8.65
N ARG A 150 -4.97 -3.71 9.69
CA ARG A 150 -3.66 -4.37 9.61
C ARG A 150 -3.75 -5.87 9.27
N PRO A 151 -4.61 -6.66 9.95
CA PRO A 151 -4.86 -8.05 9.56
C PRO A 151 -5.41 -8.19 8.14
N GLY A 152 -6.33 -7.31 7.75
CA GLY A 152 -6.91 -7.27 6.41
C GLY A 152 -5.87 -7.02 5.32
N LEU A 153 -4.94 -6.08 5.53
CA LEU A 153 -3.82 -5.83 4.62
C LEU A 153 -2.94 -7.07 4.44
N ARG A 154 -2.60 -7.75 5.54
CA ARG A 154 -1.82 -8.98 5.50
C ARG A 154 -2.54 -10.07 4.73
N GLN A 155 -3.84 -10.26 4.97
CA GLN A 155 -4.66 -11.22 4.26
C GLN A 155 -4.75 -10.92 2.76
N ASP A 156 -4.94 -9.64 2.37
CA ASP A 156 -4.96 -9.22 0.95
C ASP A 156 -3.62 -9.51 0.25
N PHE A 157 -2.50 -9.31 0.92
CA PHE A 157 -1.19 -9.63 0.39
C PHE A 157 -1.02 -11.14 0.15
N HIS A 158 -1.39 -11.96 1.12
CA HIS A 158 -1.33 -13.42 0.99
C HIS A 158 -2.28 -13.96 -0.10
N ALA A 159 -3.49 -13.41 -0.20
CA ALA A 159 -4.48 -13.82 -1.20
C ALA A 159 -4.00 -13.64 -2.65
N ARG A 160 -3.08 -12.71 -2.90
CA ARG A 160 -2.49 -12.46 -4.23
C ARG A 160 -1.27 -13.32 -4.54
N GLY A 161 -0.85 -14.19 -3.61
CA GLY A 161 0.28 -15.10 -3.73
C GLY A 161 1.62 -14.47 -3.35
N MET A 162 2.51 -15.31 -2.81
CA MET A 162 3.78 -14.89 -2.20
C MET A 162 4.70 -14.13 -3.15
N ARG A 163 4.74 -14.49 -4.45
CA ARG A 163 5.56 -13.77 -5.43
C ARG A 163 5.09 -12.32 -5.62
N SER A 164 3.78 -12.12 -5.72
CA SER A 164 3.19 -10.77 -5.83
C SER A 164 3.39 -9.97 -4.55
N PHE A 165 3.32 -10.62 -3.39
CA PHE A 165 3.58 -10.01 -2.11
C PHE A 165 5.05 -9.55 -2.01
N GLN A 166 6.00 -10.43 -2.31
CA GLN A 166 7.43 -10.10 -2.31
C GLN A 166 7.73 -8.92 -3.23
N ALA A 167 7.27 -8.95 -4.47
CA ALA A 167 7.48 -7.86 -5.42
C ALA A 167 6.96 -6.50 -4.92
N ARG A 168 5.87 -6.49 -4.14
CA ARG A 168 5.34 -5.26 -3.53
C ARG A 168 6.20 -4.76 -2.39
N CYS A 169 6.74 -5.68 -1.57
CA CYS A 169 7.64 -5.31 -0.49
C CYS A 169 8.98 -4.79 -1.03
N GLU A 170 9.48 -5.35 -2.13
CA GLU A 170 10.66 -4.85 -2.83
C GLU A 170 10.44 -3.47 -3.45
N ALA A 171 9.22 -3.20 -3.96
CA ALA A 171 8.84 -1.92 -4.54
C ALA A 171 8.43 -0.86 -3.50
N TYR A 172 8.33 -1.19 -2.22
CA TYR A 172 7.85 -0.28 -1.18
C TYR A 172 8.62 1.05 -1.11
N PRO A 173 9.97 1.08 -1.19
CA PRO A 173 10.73 2.33 -1.18
C PRO A 173 10.35 3.28 -2.33
N GLU A 174 10.16 2.74 -3.55
CA GLU A 174 9.77 3.52 -4.72
C GLU A 174 8.33 4.05 -4.59
N ILE A 175 7.46 3.23 -3.99
CA ILE A 175 6.06 3.61 -3.75
C ILE A 175 5.98 4.79 -2.78
N LEU A 176 6.81 4.84 -1.74
CA LEU A 176 6.84 5.95 -0.79
C LEU A 176 7.22 7.29 -1.45
N LEU A 177 8.06 7.27 -2.47
CA LEU A 177 8.44 8.48 -3.21
C LEU A 177 7.35 8.96 -4.18
N SER A 178 6.26 8.20 -4.33
CA SER A 178 5.20 8.58 -5.26
C SER A 178 4.35 9.73 -4.70
N PRO A 179 3.92 10.68 -5.56
CA PRO A 179 3.06 11.81 -5.13
C PRO A 179 1.75 11.39 -4.47
N GLN A 180 1.30 10.15 -4.69
CA GLN A 180 0.09 9.61 -4.08
C GLN A 180 0.28 9.33 -2.58
N LEU A 181 1.51 9.14 -2.11
CA LEU A 181 1.82 8.98 -0.69
C LEU A 181 2.23 10.29 0.01
N ASP A 182 2.20 11.42 -0.68
CA ASP A 182 1.99 12.70 -0.04
C ASP A 182 0.51 12.79 0.38
N LEU A 183 0.21 12.20 1.54
CA LEU A 183 -1.18 12.02 1.99
C LEU A 183 -1.87 13.35 2.25
N GLU A 184 -1.16 14.35 2.71
CA GLU A 184 -1.73 15.67 2.95
C GLU A 184 -2.26 16.32 1.66
N ARG A 185 -1.55 16.15 0.55
CA ARG A 185 -1.96 16.67 -0.76
C ARG A 185 -2.93 15.73 -1.47
N SER A 186 -2.61 14.44 -1.52
CA SER A 186 -3.40 13.45 -2.27
C SER A 186 -4.78 13.21 -1.64
N GLN A 187 -4.94 13.47 -0.34
CA GLN A 187 -6.18 13.33 0.43
C GLN A 187 -6.69 14.69 0.94
N SER A 188 -6.42 15.77 0.23
CA SER A 188 -6.68 17.15 0.68
C SER A 188 -8.14 17.42 1.08
N GLU A 189 -9.11 16.73 0.50
CA GLU A 189 -10.52 16.85 0.89
C GLU A 189 -10.80 16.22 2.25
N LEU A 190 -10.28 15.01 2.50
CA LEU A 190 -10.37 14.36 3.81
C LEU A 190 -9.66 15.20 4.88
N VAL A 191 -8.44 15.67 4.57
CA VAL A 191 -7.65 16.51 5.48
C VAL A 191 -8.41 17.77 5.86
N ARG A 192 -9.02 18.43 4.87
CA ARG A 192 -9.84 19.62 5.13
C ARG A 192 -11.05 19.31 6.00
N SER A 193 -11.78 18.23 5.69
CA SER A 193 -12.94 17.80 6.47
C SER A 193 -12.56 17.54 7.93
N VAL A 194 -11.46 16.84 8.14
CA VAL A 194 -10.94 16.49 9.47
C VAL A 194 -10.47 17.73 10.25
N ARG A 195 -9.74 18.65 9.61
CA ARG A 195 -9.27 19.88 10.26
C ARG A 195 -10.40 20.87 10.61
N LEU A 196 -11.53 20.82 9.89
CA LEU A 196 -12.72 21.60 10.24
C LEU A 196 -13.40 21.09 11.51
N GLY A 197 -13.17 19.85 11.89
CA GLY A 197 -13.76 19.22 13.06
C GLY A 197 -15.23 18.83 12.88
N PRO A 198 -15.82 18.21 13.90
CA PRO A 198 -17.24 17.85 13.91
C PRO A 198 -18.09 19.10 13.92
N ARG A 199 -19.20 19.08 13.16
CA ARG A 199 -20.19 20.18 13.04
C ARG A 199 -21.41 19.92 13.86
#